data_290140638d09dbc2c42924b067b50db3
#
_entry.id   290140638d09dbc2c42924b067b50db3
#
_cell.length_a   1.000
_cell.length_b   1.000
_cell.length_c   1.000
_cell.angle_alpha   90.00
_cell.angle_beta   90.00
_cell.angle_gamma   90.00
#
_symmetry.space_group_name_H-M   'P 1'
#
loop_
_entity.id
_entity.type
_entity.pdbx_description
1 polymer ?
#
loop_
_entity_poly.entity_id
_entity_poly.type
_entity_poly.pdbx_seq_one_letter_code
_entity_poly.pdbx_strand_id
1 'polypeptide(L)'
;IPSLTFIATANAVTYCGAVPHFVDSERRTLGLDPFKLEDYLKDITVIRSNQCYNKKTGCRIKAVVPVHVFGHPVDLDSLQDVCQKFHLELVEDAAESLGSFYKGRHTGNWGKLSTLSFNGNKIR
;
A
#
# COMPACT_ATOMS: atom_id res chain seq x y z
N ILE A 1 -0.29 -3.65 4.22
CA ILE A 1 -1.61 -3.09 3.88
C ILE A 1 -2.12 -2.20 5.01
N PRO A 2 -2.96 -1.17 4.76
CA PRO A 2 -3.54 -0.35 5.82
C PRO A 2 -4.52 -1.16 6.69
N SER A 3 -4.67 -0.79 7.95
CA SER A 3 -5.66 -1.39 8.86
C SER A 3 -7.10 -1.00 8.48
N LEU A 4 -7.29 0.16 7.87
CA LEU A 4 -8.57 0.60 7.31
C LEU A 4 -8.60 0.20 5.82
N THR A 5 -9.27 -0.91 5.52
CA THR A 5 -9.40 -1.45 4.16
C THR A 5 -10.63 -2.33 4.03
N PHE A 6 -11.07 -2.56 2.81
CA PHE A 6 -12.02 -3.62 2.52
C PHE A 6 -11.33 -4.98 2.61
N ILE A 7 -12.06 -5.99 3.08
CA ILE A 7 -11.49 -7.33 3.32
C ILE A 7 -10.85 -7.96 2.06
N ALA A 8 -11.28 -7.56 0.87
CA ALA A 8 -10.76 -8.08 -0.39
C ALA A 8 -9.25 -7.84 -0.55
N THR A 9 -8.73 -6.70 -0.10
CA THR A 9 -7.30 -6.39 -0.15
C THR A 9 -6.49 -7.40 0.68
N ALA A 10 -6.93 -7.70 1.90
CA ALA A 10 -6.28 -8.70 2.74
C ALA A 10 -6.39 -10.12 2.16
N ASN A 11 -7.57 -10.48 1.65
CA ASN A 11 -7.80 -11.78 1.02
C ASN A 11 -6.93 -11.97 -0.22
N ALA A 12 -6.77 -10.94 -1.06
CA ALA A 12 -5.89 -11.01 -2.23
C ALA A 12 -4.45 -11.34 -1.85
N VAL A 13 -3.94 -10.76 -0.76
CA VAL A 13 -2.61 -11.06 -0.22
C VAL A 13 -2.52 -12.54 0.20
N THR A 14 -3.53 -13.05 0.92
CA THR A 14 -3.54 -14.45 1.35
C THR A 14 -3.67 -15.44 0.21
N TYR A 15 -4.44 -15.11 -0.83
CA TYR A 15 -4.55 -15.94 -2.04
C TYR A 15 -3.22 -16.05 -2.81
N CYS A 16 -2.33 -15.07 -2.65
CA CYS A 16 -0.96 -15.15 -3.17
C CYS A 16 0.00 -15.96 -2.28
N GLY A 17 -0.49 -16.62 -1.23
CA GLY A 17 0.32 -17.35 -0.27
C GLY A 17 1.15 -16.45 0.66
N ALA A 18 0.86 -15.15 0.71
CA ALA A 18 1.52 -14.18 1.57
C ALA A 18 0.70 -13.90 2.84
N VAL A 19 1.35 -13.32 3.84
CA VAL A 19 0.71 -12.90 5.10
C VAL A 19 0.45 -11.40 5.05
N PRO A 20 -0.81 -10.95 5.16
CA PRO A 20 -1.10 -9.53 5.24
C PRO A 20 -0.56 -8.98 6.56
N HIS A 21 0.27 -7.94 6.46
CA HIS A 21 0.83 -7.22 7.58
C HIS A 21 0.14 -5.86 7.68
N PHE A 22 -0.67 -5.67 8.72
CA PHE A 22 -1.44 -4.46 8.90
C PHE A 22 -0.61 -3.34 9.51
N VAL A 23 -0.74 -2.14 8.96
CA VAL A 23 -0.08 -0.93 9.41
C VAL A 23 -1.09 0.20 9.60
N ASP A 24 -0.68 1.23 10.31
CA ASP A 24 -1.58 2.31 10.72
C ASP A 24 -2.01 3.21 9.54
N SER A 25 -3.16 3.85 9.70
CA SER A 25 -3.73 4.82 8.78
C SER A 25 -3.59 6.24 9.33
N GLU A 26 -3.51 7.22 8.45
CA GLU A 26 -3.46 8.64 8.81
C GLU A 26 -4.86 9.29 8.67
N ARG A 27 -5.07 10.42 9.37
CA ARG A 27 -6.41 11.03 9.49
C ARG A 27 -6.87 11.80 8.27
N ARG A 28 -5.96 12.32 7.47
CA ARG A 28 -6.27 13.24 6.38
C ARG A 28 -6.88 12.53 5.18
N THR A 29 -6.29 11.41 4.77
CA THR A 29 -6.75 10.61 3.63
C THR A 29 -7.42 9.31 4.05
N LEU A 30 -7.35 8.94 5.33
CA LEU A 30 -7.75 7.65 5.90
C LEU A 30 -6.94 6.47 5.35
N GLY A 31 -6.02 6.73 4.46
CA GLY A 31 -5.13 5.74 3.87
C GLY A 31 -3.92 5.42 4.75
N LEU A 32 -3.02 4.62 4.22
CA LEU A 32 -1.81 4.20 4.89
C LEU A 32 -0.92 5.41 5.23
N ASP A 33 -0.44 5.49 6.48
CA ASP A 33 0.44 6.54 6.96
C ASP A 33 1.90 6.24 6.55
N PRO A 34 2.49 7.01 5.63
CA PRO A 34 3.85 6.72 5.15
C PRO A 34 4.93 6.96 6.21
N PHE A 35 4.73 7.91 7.13
CA PHE A 35 5.72 8.23 8.16
C PHE A 35 5.75 7.16 9.24
N LYS A 36 4.58 6.75 9.72
CA LYS A 36 4.47 5.63 10.67
C LYS A 36 4.95 4.32 10.04
N LEU A 37 4.67 4.10 8.76
CA LEU A 37 5.19 2.94 8.03
C LEU A 37 6.71 2.96 8.00
N GLU A 38 7.33 4.10 7.67
CA GLU A 38 8.78 4.22 7.63
C GLU A 38 9.41 3.89 8.98
N ASP A 39 8.90 4.49 10.06
CA ASP A 39 9.44 4.27 11.40
C ASP A 39 9.24 2.82 11.84
N TYR A 40 8.09 2.25 11.55
CA TYR A 40 7.82 0.84 11.84
C TYR A 40 8.76 -0.10 11.07
N LEU A 41 8.99 0.15 9.78
CA LEU A 41 9.92 -0.65 8.98
C LEU A 41 11.37 -0.53 9.47
N LYS A 42 11.83 0.65 9.90
CA LYS A 42 13.15 0.82 10.54
C LYS A 42 13.34 -0.10 11.73
N ASP A 43 12.29 -0.20 12.56
CA ASP A 43 12.33 -1.02 13.77
C ASP A 43 12.31 -2.51 13.47
N ILE A 44 11.40 -2.99 12.62
CA ILE A 44 11.15 -4.43 12.44
C ILE A 44 11.94 -5.10 11.32
N THR A 45 12.65 -4.34 10.45
CA THR A 45 13.26 -4.93 9.25
C THR A 45 14.77 -4.84 9.21
N VAL A 46 15.35 -5.69 8.36
CA VAL A 46 16.73 -5.66 7.93
C VAL A 46 16.79 -5.79 6.41
N ILE A 47 17.66 -5.02 5.76
CA ILE A 47 17.90 -5.14 4.32
C ILE A 47 19.07 -6.10 4.07
N ARG A 48 18.85 -7.10 3.23
CA ARG A 48 19.87 -8.05 2.78
C ARG A 48 19.74 -8.25 1.26
N SER A 49 20.82 -8.10 0.53
CA SER A 49 20.84 -8.24 -0.93
C SER A 49 19.72 -7.46 -1.64
N ASN A 50 19.54 -6.20 -1.26
CA ASN A 50 18.48 -5.32 -1.78
C ASN A 50 17.05 -5.86 -1.57
N GLN A 51 16.83 -6.60 -0.52
CA GLN A 51 15.51 -7.13 -0.14
C GLN A 51 15.23 -6.87 1.34
N CYS A 52 13.97 -6.58 1.65
CA CYS A 52 13.51 -6.26 3.00
C CYS A 52 13.03 -7.53 3.71
N TYR A 53 13.54 -7.79 4.90
CA TYR A 53 13.15 -8.96 5.71
C TYR A 53 12.72 -8.53 7.11
N ASN A 54 11.67 -9.14 7.62
CA ASN A 54 11.26 -8.98 9.01
C ASN A 54 12.26 -9.70 9.93
N LYS A 55 12.84 -8.96 10.88
CA LYS A 55 13.85 -9.49 11.83
C LYS A 55 13.35 -10.64 12.69
N LYS A 56 12.07 -10.63 13.06
CA LYS A 56 11.48 -11.63 13.96
C LYS A 56 11.09 -12.92 13.25
N THR A 57 10.46 -12.79 12.07
CA THR A 57 9.92 -13.94 11.34
C THR A 57 10.88 -14.50 10.30
N GLY A 58 11.87 -13.71 9.87
CA GLY A 58 12.72 -14.04 8.73
C GLY A 58 12.01 -13.93 7.38
N CYS A 59 10.71 -13.60 7.37
CA CYS A 59 9.94 -13.49 6.13
C CYS A 59 10.31 -12.23 5.36
N ARG A 60 10.34 -12.36 4.03
CA ARG A 60 10.53 -11.22 3.14
C ARG A 60 9.27 -10.34 3.12
N ILE A 61 9.44 -9.04 3.31
CA ILE A 61 8.42 -8.03 3.02
C ILE A 61 8.67 -7.57 1.59
N LYS A 62 7.72 -7.82 0.69
CA LYS A 62 7.91 -7.61 -0.75
C LYS A 62 7.22 -6.35 -1.26
N ALA A 63 6.06 -6.03 -0.74
CA ALA A 63 5.21 -4.98 -1.28
C ALA A 63 4.48 -4.20 -0.19
N VAL A 64 4.14 -2.97 -0.53
CA VAL A 64 3.16 -2.14 0.18
C VAL A 64 1.94 -2.03 -0.71
N VAL A 65 0.76 -2.24 -0.14
CA VAL A 65 -0.52 -2.12 -0.87
C VAL A 65 -1.36 -1.03 -0.18
N PRO A 66 -1.19 0.25 -0.54
CA PRO A 66 -2.09 1.30 -0.10
C PRO A 66 -3.46 1.15 -0.73
N VAL A 67 -4.48 1.65 -0.03
CA VAL A 67 -5.86 1.72 -0.50
C VAL A 67 -6.26 3.18 -0.58
N HIS A 68 -6.82 3.61 -1.71
CA HIS A 68 -7.38 4.95 -1.88
C HIS A 68 -8.81 4.97 -1.35
N VAL A 69 -8.94 5.13 -0.03
CA VAL A 69 -10.20 5.01 0.70
C VAL A 69 -11.19 6.07 0.22
N PHE A 70 -12.39 5.64 -0.17
CA PHE A 70 -13.44 6.51 -0.73
C PHE A 70 -12.99 7.37 -1.91
N GLY A 71 -12.00 6.92 -2.66
CA GLY A 71 -11.46 7.65 -3.79
C GLY A 71 -10.46 8.76 -3.43
N HIS A 72 -10.13 8.95 -2.16
CA HIS A 72 -9.11 9.92 -1.74
C HIS A 72 -7.71 9.35 -1.93
N PRO A 73 -6.85 9.98 -2.74
CA PRO A 73 -5.48 9.51 -2.90
C PRO A 73 -4.72 9.56 -1.57
N VAL A 74 -3.97 8.51 -1.29
CA VAL A 74 -2.97 8.53 -0.22
C VAL A 74 -1.79 9.43 -0.61
N ASP A 75 -0.91 9.75 0.33
CA ASP A 75 0.34 10.47 0.04
C ASP A 75 1.31 9.55 -0.73
N LEU A 76 1.16 9.55 -2.06
CA LEU A 76 1.88 8.65 -2.95
C LEU A 76 3.37 8.98 -3.07
N ASP A 77 3.76 10.27 -3.00
CA ASP A 77 5.17 10.64 -3.04
C ASP A 77 5.91 10.05 -1.84
N SER A 78 5.41 10.32 -0.63
CA SER A 78 6.02 9.80 0.59
C SER A 78 6.03 8.27 0.63
N LEU A 79 4.99 7.61 0.11
CA LEU A 79 4.97 6.15 0.02
C LEU A 79 5.99 5.61 -0.99
N GLN A 80 6.18 6.27 -2.13
CA GLN A 80 7.21 5.89 -3.09
C GLN A 80 8.61 6.00 -2.48
N ASP A 81 8.89 7.08 -1.74
CA ASP A 81 10.17 7.25 -1.03
C ASP A 81 10.41 6.12 -0.03
N VAL A 82 9.40 5.76 0.75
CA VAL A 82 9.49 4.62 1.69
C VAL A 82 9.73 3.31 0.94
N CYS A 83 8.98 3.06 -0.14
CA CYS A 83 9.15 1.86 -0.96
C CYS A 83 10.55 1.76 -1.54
N GLN A 84 11.09 2.85 -2.07
CA GLN A 84 12.46 2.90 -2.60
C GLN A 84 13.49 2.62 -1.51
N LYS A 85 13.36 3.25 -0.35
CA LYS A 85 14.27 3.11 0.79
C LYS A 85 14.34 1.70 1.32
N PHE A 86 13.22 0.98 1.35
CA PHE A 86 13.13 -0.39 1.88
C PHE A 86 13.10 -1.48 0.79
N HIS A 87 13.32 -1.12 -0.47
CA HIS A 87 13.28 -2.05 -1.62
C HIS A 87 11.95 -2.82 -1.71
N LEU A 88 10.84 -2.10 -1.53
CA LEU A 88 9.48 -2.62 -1.60
C LEU A 88 8.82 -2.23 -2.92
N GLU A 89 7.94 -3.09 -3.42
CA GLU A 89 7.09 -2.77 -4.56
C GLU A 89 5.83 -2.05 -4.08
N LEU A 90 5.40 -1.02 -4.80
CA LEU A 90 4.13 -0.35 -4.57
C LEU A 90 3.07 -0.99 -5.47
N VAL A 91 1.97 -1.45 -4.87
CA VAL A 91 0.79 -2.01 -5.57
C VAL A 91 -0.44 -1.23 -5.11
N GLU A 92 -1.08 -0.49 -6.01
CA GLU A 92 -2.21 0.36 -5.62
C GLU A 92 -3.54 -0.41 -5.61
N ASP A 93 -4.25 -0.37 -4.49
CA ASP A 93 -5.67 -0.69 -4.49
C ASP A 93 -6.46 0.58 -4.79
N ALA A 94 -6.75 0.76 -6.07
CA ALA A 94 -7.49 1.89 -6.63
C ALA A 94 -8.95 1.52 -6.94
N ALA A 95 -9.49 0.50 -6.25
CA ALA A 95 -10.84 -0.01 -6.49
C ALA A 95 -11.94 1.04 -6.30
N GLU A 96 -11.69 2.12 -5.57
CA GLU A 96 -12.63 3.20 -5.32
C GLU A 96 -12.23 4.54 -5.94
N SER A 97 -11.09 4.59 -6.65
CA SER A 97 -10.48 5.85 -7.07
C SER A 97 -10.39 6.05 -8.59
N LEU A 98 -11.25 5.36 -9.34
CA LEU A 98 -11.38 5.60 -10.78
C LEU A 98 -11.79 7.08 -11.01
N GLY A 99 -10.96 7.82 -11.77
CA GLY A 99 -11.15 9.25 -12.00
C GLY A 99 -10.54 10.16 -10.94
N SER A 100 -9.90 9.62 -9.90
CA SER A 100 -9.16 10.41 -8.91
C SER A 100 -7.73 10.67 -9.38
N PHE A 101 -7.22 11.84 -9.04
CA PHE A 101 -5.88 12.28 -9.43
C PHE A 101 -5.06 12.70 -8.20
N TYR A 102 -3.81 12.34 -8.18
CA TYR A 102 -2.80 12.83 -7.27
C TYR A 102 -1.76 13.62 -8.04
N LYS A 103 -1.63 14.93 -7.76
CA LYS A 103 -0.68 15.84 -8.45
C LYS A 103 -0.74 15.74 -9.99
N GLY A 104 -1.96 15.68 -10.54
CA GLY A 104 -2.18 15.66 -11.98
C GLY A 104 -2.02 14.31 -12.68
N ARG A 105 -1.69 13.24 -11.93
CA ARG A 105 -1.58 11.88 -12.45
C ARG A 105 -2.66 11.01 -11.82
N HIS A 106 -3.37 10.24 -12.64
CA HIS A 106 -4.44 9.36 -12.17
C HIS A 106 -3.91 8.33 -11.16
N THR A 107 -4.67 8.11 -10.07
CA THR A 107 -4.41 7.01 -9.14
C THR A 107 -4.45 5.68 -9.88
N GLY A 108 -3.69 4.70 -9.40
CA GLY A 108 -3.51 3.45 -10.14
C GLY A 108 -2.40 3.47 -11.18
N ASN A 109 -1.74 4.62 -11.38
CA ASN A 109 -0.59 4.74 -12.28
C ASN A 109 0.74 5.03 -11.55
N TRP A 110 0.74 4.98 -10.22
CA TRP A 110 1.90 5.32 -9.39
C TRP A 110 2.70 4.08 -8.97
N GLY A 111 2.01 2.98 -8.73
CA GLY A 111 2.61 1.71 -8.37
C GLY A 111 3.07 0.89 -9.57
N LYS A 112 3.72 -0.23 -9.29
CA LYS A 112 4.10 -1.23 -10.29
C LYS A 112 2.89 -1.91 -10.90
N LEU A 113 1.86 -2.12 -10.10
CA LEU A 113 0.56 -2.67 -10.46
C LEU A 113 -0.53 -1.89 -9.73
N SER A 114 -1.73 -1.93 -10.27
CA SER A 114 -2.91 -1.39 -9.61
C SER A 114 -4.14 -2.24 -9.91
N THR A 115 -5.12 -2.16 -9.02
CA THR A 115 -6.44 -2.75 -9.21
C THR A 115 -7.49 -1.66 -9.32
N LEU A 116 -8.41 -1.81 -10.25
CA LEU A 116 -9.59 -0.96 -10.43
C LEU A 116 -10.84 -1.81 -10.26
N SER A 117 -11.92 -1.22 -9.77
CA SER A 117 -13.22 -1.88 -9.66
C SER A 117 -14.25 -1.17 -10.51
N PHE A 118 -14.98 -1.96 -11.31
CA PHE A 118 -16.11 -1.51 -12.13
C PHE A 118 -17.44 -2.01 -11.58
N ASN A 119 -17.49 -2.37 -10.30
CA ASN A 119 -18.73 -2.77 -9.65
C ASN A 119 -19.73 -1.60 -9.65
N GLY A 120 -21.03 -1.90 -9.76
CA GLY A 120 -22.09 -0.90 -9.94
C GLY A 120 -22.22 0.15 -8.83
N ASN A 121 -21.68 -0.14 -7.66
CA ASN A 121 -21.66 0.79 -6.51
C ASN A 121 -20.39 1.65 -6.41
N LYS A 122 -19.47 1.53 -7.36
CA LYS A 122 -18.24 2.32 -7.41
C LYS A 122 -18.43 3.61 -8.21
N ILE A 123 -17.50 4.55 -8.05
CA ILE A 123 -17.45 5.78 -8.87
C ILE A 123 -17.25 5.36 -10.34
N ARG A 124 -18.06 5.96 -11.19
CA ARG A 124 -18.01 5.78 -12.65
C ARG A 124 -17.75 7.11 -13.33
#